data_1f9f2b5c6faddf8fb247c352bfb895fd
#
_entry.id   1f9f2b5c6faddf8fb247c352bfb895fd
#
_cell.length_a   1.000
_cell.length_b   1.000
_cell.length_c   1.000
_cell.angle_alpha   90.00
_cell.angle_beta   90.00
_cell.angle_gamma   90.00
#
_symmetry.space_group_name_H-M   'P 1'
#
loop_
_entity.id
_entity.type
_entity.pdbx_description
1 polymer ?
#
loop_
_entity_poly.entity_id
_entity_poly.type
_entity_poly.pdbx_seq_one_letter_code
_entity_poly.pdbx_strand_id
1 'polypeptide(L)'
;MPVTDLSELDTKKLYSYADYLLWRMKERIELIRGKVFKMSPAPGTEHQRISHELDRQLGNYFYRKPCQVFPAPFDVRLPGPAAKGDEGIFTVVQPDLCVVCDTVKLDEKGCKGAPDFVIEILSPGNSKKEMRDKYEVYEEAGVREYWLVNPSEKAVFIYLLSKEGRFIGLQPLTEDQVAKAHIFPGLEIALNELFNPVG
;
A
#
# COMPACT_ATOMS: atom_id res chain seq x y z
N MET A 1 27.33 -10.92 -9.44
CA MET A 1 26.62 -11.78 -8.48
C MET A 1 25.34 -11.06 -8.05
N PRO A 2 24.24 -11.74 -7.73
CA PRO A 2 23.07 -11.05 -7.19
C PRO A 2 23.42 -10.40 -5.84
N VAL A 3 22.87 -9.23 -5.56
CA VAL A 3 22.97 -8.57 -4.26
C VAL A 3 22.15 -9.37 -3.25
N THR A 4 22.73 -9.69 -2.12
CA THR A 4 22.11 -10.56 -1.09
C THR A 4 21.94 -9.88 0.26
N ASP A 5 22.60 -8.73 0.46
CA ASP A 5 22.54 -7.95 1.69
C ASP A 5 22.41 -6.45 1.38
N LEU A 6 21.65 -5.74 2.22
CA LEU A 6 21.46 -4.30 2.09
C LEU A 6 22.75 -3.49 2.18
N SER A 7 23.75 -3.98 2.92
CA SER A 7 25.05 -3.33 3.07
C SER A 7 25.88 -3.31 1.77
N GLU A 8 25.53 -4.15 0.79
CA GLU A 8 26.16 -4.17 -0.53
C GLU A 8 25.64 -3.03 -1.44
N LEU A 9 24.56 -2.36 -1.05
CA LEU A 9 23.94 -1.31 -1.84
C LEU A 9 24.59 0.06 -1.57
N ASP A 10 24.85 0.79 -2.64
CA ASP A 10 25.27 2.20 -2.54
C ASP A 10 24.07 3.09 -2.19
N THR A 11 24.05 3.63 -0.98
CA THR A 11 22.96 4.51 -0.47
C THR A 11 22.83 5.82 -1.26
N LYS A 12 23.81 6.19 -2.09
CA LYS A 12 23.78 7.38 -2.94
C LYS A 12 23.17 7.10 -4.33
N LYS A 13 23.17 5.84 -4.75
CA LYS A 13 22.59 5.42 -6.03
C LYS A 13 21.05 5.42 -5.95
N LEU A 14 20.39 5.66 -7.09
CA LEU A 14 18.97 5.38 -7.30
C LEU A 14 18.84 4.05 -8.04
N TYR A 15 17.96 3.21 -7.54
CA TYR A 15 17.73 1.87 -8.07
C TYR A 15 16.40 1.80 -8.79
N SER A 16 16.37 1.08 -9.90
CA SER A 16 15.18 0.79 -10.67
C SER A 16 14.57 -0.56 -10.28
N TYR A 17 13.38 -0.83 -10.79
CA TYR A 17 12.77 -2.16 -10.65
C TYR A 17 13.60 -3.25 -11.35
N ALA A 18 14.29 -2.92 -12.46
CA ALA A 18 15.21 -3.83 -13.10
C ALA A 18 16.38 -4.23 -12.16
N ASP A 19 16.91 -3.28 -11.38
CA ASP A 19 17.91 -3.59 -10.35
C ASP A 19 17.28 -4.48 -9.24
N TYR A 20 16.08 -4.13 -8.75
CA TYR A 20 15.34 -4.85 -7.71
C TYR A 20 15.12 -6.33 -8.06
N LEU A 21 14.78 -6.63 -9.30
CA LEU A 21 14.56 -8.01 -9.78
C LEU A 21 15.82 -8.89 -9.72
N LEU A 22 17.02 -8.30 -9.69
CA LEU A 22 18.29 -9.03 -9.60
C LEU A 22 18.69 -9.37 -8.16
N TRP A 23 18.03 -8.76 -7.17
CA TRP A 23 18.37 -8.96 -5.78
C TRP A 23 17.83 -10.29 -5.23
N ARG A 24 18.53 -10.84 -4.25
CA ARG A 24 18.17 -12.09 -3.55
C ARG A 24 18.27 -11.88 -2.04
N MET A 25 17.64 -10.80 -1.58
CA MET A 25 17.65 -10.40 -0.18
C MET A 25 16.71 -11.27 0.66
N LYS A 26 17.06 -11.46 1.93
CA LYS A 26 16.18 -12.10 2.92
C LYS A 26 15.13 -11.13 3.45
N GLU A 27 15.48 -9.86 3.51
CA GLU A 27 14.59 -8.80 3.96
C GLU A 27 13.61 -8.41 2.86
N ARG A 28 12.41 -8.06 3.29
CA ARG A 28 11.45 -7.37 2.43
C ARG A 28 11.89 -5.91 2.30
N ILE A 29 11.87 -5.41 1.10
CA ILE A 29 12.28 -4.06 0.77
C ILE A 29 11.30 -3.41 -0.20
N GLU A 30 11.25 -2.09 -0.14
CA GLU A 30 10.51 -1.25 -1.08
C GLU A 30 11.49 -0.28 -1.76
N LEU A 31 11.11 0.17 -2.94
CA LEU A 31 11.77 1.29 -3.62
C LEU A 31 10.82 2.48 -3.62
N ILE A 32 11.25 3.62 -3.10
CA ILE A 32 10.52 4.87 -3.19
C ILE A 32 11.41 5.90 -3.86
N ARG A 33 11.06 6.30 -5.07
CA ARG A 33 11.85 7.22 -5.90
C ARG A 33 13.32 6.75 -6.05
N GLY A 34 13.50 5.44 -6.21
CA GLY A 34 14.82 4.80 -6.37
C GLY A 34 15.61 4.63 -5.08
N LYS A 35 15.11 5.08 -3.94
CA LYS A 35 15.72 4.83 -2.63
C LYS A 35 15.19 3.53 -2.04
N VAL A 36 16.09 2.78 -1.41
CA VAL A 36 15.76 1.51 -0.78
C VAL A 36 15.26 1.75 0.64
N PHE A 37 14.10 1.18 0.94
CA PHE A 37 13.52 1.16 2.28
C PHE A 37 13.40 -0.29 2.74
N LYS A 38 14.01 -0.59 3.89
CA LYS A 38 13.83 -1.88 4.54
C LYS A 38 12.47 -1.87 5.21
N MET A 39 11.62 -2.81 4.87
CA MET A 39 10.36 -2.99 5.58
C MET A 39 10.64 -3.46 7.02
N SER A 40 9.74 -3.11 7.94
CA SER A 40 9.80 -3.58 9.32
C SER A 40 9.86 -5.12 9.36
N PRO A 41 10.48 -5.71 10.39
CA PRO A 41 10.33 -7.15 10.67
C PRO A 41 8.86 -7.54 10.67
N ALA A 42 8.59 -8.86 10.69
CA ALA A 42 7.23 -9.38 10.63
C ALA A 42 6.26 -8.54 11.49
N PRO A 43 5.12 -8.09 10.94
CA PRO A 43 4.17 -7.26 11.66
C PRO A 43 3.68 -7.96 12.93
N GLY A 44 3.43 -7.18 13.99
CA GLY A 44 2.89 -7.70 15.25
C GLY A 44 1.47 -8.28 15.09
N THR A 45 1.03 -9.03 16.09
CA THR A 45 -0.26 -9.74 16.08
C THR A 45 -1.44 -8.81 15.79
N GLU A 46 -1.47 -7.62 16.36
CA GLU A 46 -2.55 -6.65 16.15
C GLU A 46 -2.62 -6.20 14.68
N HIS A 47 -1.50 -5.85 14.09
CA HIS A 47 -1.42 -5.49 12.67
C HIS A 47 -1.92 -6.63 11.78
N GLN A 48 -1.47 -7.86 12.03
CA GLN A 48 -1.89 -9.05 11.27
C GLN A 48 -3.40 -9.30 11.39
N ARG A 49 -3.96 -9.13 12.58
CA ARG A 49 -5.38 -9.30 12.83
C ARG A 49 -6.22 -8.26 12.07
N ILE A 50 -5.80 -6.99 12.12
CA ILE A 50 -6.45 -5.90 11.39
C ILE A 50 -6.34 -6.14 9.88
N SER A 51 -5.16 -6.53 9.38
CA SER A 51 -4.94 -6.84 7.97
C SER A 51 -5.84 -7.99 7.49
N HIS A 52 -5.93 -9.07 8.28
CA HIS A 52 -6.79 -10.21 7.96
C HIS A 52 -8.28 -9.83 7.95
N GLU A 53 -8.72 -9.03 8.91
CA GLU A 53 -10.13 -8.60 8.98
C GLU A 53 -10.49 -7.68 7.80
N LEU A 54 -9.62 -6.75 7.44
CA LEU A 54 -9.79 -5.90 6.27
C LEU A 54 -9.81 -6.73 4.97
N ASP A 55 -8.87 -7.68 4.80
CA ASP A 55 -8.83 -8.57 3.64
C ASP A 55 -10.13 -9.39 3.52
N ARG A 56 -10.62 -9.94 4.63
CA ARG A 56 -11.89 -10.69 4.67
C ARG A 56 -13.08 -9.82 4.25
N GLN A 57 -13.19 -8.60 4.78
CA GLN A 57 -14.32 -7.70 4.47
C GLN A 57 -14.25 -7.22 3.02
N LEU A 58 -13.07 -6.81 2.53
CA LEU A 58 -12.86 -6.45 1.13
C LEU A 58 -13.12 -7.62 0.20
N GLY A 59 -12.58 -8.82 0.51
CA GLY A 59 -12.80 -10.03 -0.26
C GLY A 59 -14.27 -10.40 -0.38
N ASN A 60 -15.04 -10.29 0.70
CA ASN A 60 -16.48 -10.50 0.69
C ASN A 60 -17.20 -9.46 -0.18
N TYR A 61 -16.85 -8.18 -0.05
CA TYR A 61 -17.47 -7.11 -0.84
C TYR A 61 -17.17 -7.26 -2.34
N PHE A 62 -15.92 -7.62 -2.70
CA PHE A 62 -15.53 -7.77 -4.11
C PHE A 62 -15.81 -9.15 -4.68
N TYR A 63 -16.35 -10.08 -3.89
CA TYR A 63 -16.71 -11.41 -4.39
C TYR A 63 -17.65 -11.30 -5.60
N ARG A 64 -17.25 -11.91 -6.72
CA ARG A 64 -17.94 -11.85 -8.03
C ARG A 64 -18.08 -10.43 -8.62
N LYS A 65 -17.28 -9.48 -8.18
CA LYS A 65 -17.15 -8.15 -8.80
C LYS A 65 -15.86 -8.09 -9.64
N PRO A 66 -15.73 -7.13 -10.57
CA PRO A 66 -14.58 -7.08 -11.47
C PRO A 66 -13.27 -6.67 -10.79
N CYS A 67 -13.33 -5.97 -9.65
CA CYS A 67 -12.13 -5.57 -8.92
C CYS A 67 -11.57 -6.73 -8.08
N GLN A 68 -10.24 -6.77 -7.94
CA GLN A 68 -9.53 -7.79 -7.20
C GLN A 68 -8.79 -7.18 -6.00
N VAL A 69 -8.78 -7.90 -4.88
CA VAL A 69 -8.11 -7.51 -3.64
C VAL A 69 -6.79 -8.27 -3.54
N PHE A 70 -5.73 -7.57 -3.18
CA PHE A 70 -4.40 -8.13 -2.99
C PHE A 70 -3.84 -7.70 -1.64
N PRO A 71 -3.69 -8.64 -0.68
CA PRO A 71 -2.93 -8.39 0.55
C PRO A 71 -1.42 -8.50 0.30
N ALA A 72 -0.61 -7.87 1.15
CA ALA A 72 0.84 -8.01 1.15
C ALA A 72 1.27 -9.48 1.41
N PRO A 73 2.36 -9.97 0.79
CA PRO A 73 3.26 -9.26 -0.11
C PRO A 73 2.74 -9.20 -1.57
N PHE A 74 2.59 -8.02 -2.09
CA PHE A 74 2.16 -7.82 -3.48
C PHE A 74 2.84 -6.56 -4.04
N ASP A 75 3.69 -6.72 -5.07
CA ASP A 75 4.43 -5.61 -5.65
C ASP A 75 3.51 -4.68 -6.46
N VAL A 76 3.47 -3.42 -6.06
CA VAL A 76 2.84 -2.33 -6.79
C VAL A 76 3.94 -1.45 -7.38
N ARG A 77 4.10 -1.52 -8.68
CA ARG A 77 5.09 -0.75 -9.45
C ARG A 77 4.45 0.53 -9.96
N LEU A 78 4.94 1.66 -9.53
CA LEU A 78 4.41 2.97 -9.88
C LEU A 78 5.34 3.65 -10.90
N PRO A 79 5.11 3.46 -12.22
CA PRO A 79 5.91 4.09 -13.26
C PRO A 79 5.61 5.58 -13.29
N GLY A 80 6.65 6.40 -13.41
CA GLY A 80 6.49 7.81 -13.75
C GLY A 80 5.99 8.00 -15.20
N PRO A 81 5.53 9.21 -15.57
CA PRO A 81 4.93 9.47 -16.90
C PRO A 81 5.82 9.13 -18.10
N ALA A 82 7.14 9.21 -17.92
CA ALA A 82 8.14 8.93 -18.95
C ALA A 82 8.77 7.53 -18.85
N ALA A 83 8.29 6.67 -17.95
CA ALA A 83 8.87 5.37 -17.69
C ALA A 83 8.75 4.44 -18.91
N LYS A 84 9.89 3.89 -19.33
CA LYS A 84 9.96 2.84 -20.36
C LYS A 84 10.61 1.61 -19.75
N GLY A 85 9.92 0.46 -19.84
CA GLY A 85 10.45 -0.79 -19.29
C GLY A 85 10.62 -0.78 -17.76
N ASP A 86 11.25 -1.81 -17.23
CA ASP A 86 11.51 -1.97 -15.80
C ASP A 86 12.63 -1.04 -15.31
N GLU A 87 13.54 -0.60 -16.20
CA GLU A 87 14.60 0.37 -15.90
C GLU A 87 14.05 1.77 -15.62
N GLY A 88 12.86 2.10 -16.11
CA GLY A 88 12.20 3.39 -15.88
C GLY A 88 11.32 3.44 -14.63
N ILE A 89 11.18 2.33 -13.90
CA ILE A 89 10.34 2.26 -12.69
C ILE A 89 11.23 2.40 -11.46
N PHE A 90 11.07 3.49 -10.71
CA PHE A 90 11.84 3.82 -9.51
C PHE A 90 11.03 3.73 -8.21
N THR A 91 9.75 3.38 -8.31
CA THR A 91 8.89 3.18 -7.13
C THR A 91 8.21 1.83 -7.21
N VAL A 92 8.49 1.00 -6.21
CA VAL A 92 7.90 -0.32 -6.00
C VAL A 92 7.55 -0.42 -4.53
N VAL A 93 6.29 -0.49 -4.21
CA VAL A 93 5.77 -0.56 -2.85
C VAL A 93 4.94 -1.82 -2.65
N GLN A 94 4.82 -2.25 -1.40
CA GLN A 94 4.01 -3.40 -1.02
C GLN A 94 2.98 -2.94 0.04
N PRO A 95 1.88 -2.30 -0.39
CA PRO A 95 0.84 -1.88 0.55
C PRO A 95 0.26 -3.08 1.29
N ASP A 96 -0.19 -2.87 2.52
CA ASP A 96 -0.79 -3.95 3.31
C ASP A 96 -2.01 -4.55 2.60
N LEU A 97 -2.84 -3.72 1.95
CA LEU A 97 -3.88 -4.16 1.03
C LEU A 97 -4.03 -3.16 -0.13
N CYS A 98 -4.35 -3.69 -1.30
CA CYS A 98 -4.78 -2.84 -2.41
C CYS A 98 -5.90 -3.49 -3.22
N VAL A 99 -6.67 -2.65 -3.92
CA VAL A 99 -7.73 -3.09 -4.83
C VAL A 99 -7.41 -2.58 -6.23
N VAL A 100 -7.45 -3.49 -7.21
CA VAL A 100 -7.20 -3.20 -8.61
C VAL A 100 -8.45 -3.58 -9.43
N CYS A 101 -9.04 -2.60 -10.12
CA CYS A 101 -10.23 -2.81 -10.96
C CYS A 101 -9.88 -2.97 -12.44
N ASP A 102 -8.79 -2.37 -12.89
CA ASP A 102 -8.29 -2.52 -14.25
C ASP A 102 -7.28 -3.68 -14.32
N THR A 103 -7.74 -4.83 -14.82
CA THR A 103 -6.92 -6.04 -14.93
C THR A 103 -5.75 -5.91 -15.90
N VAL A 104 -5.75 -4.92 -16.80
CA VAL A 104 -4.60 -4.62 -17.68
C VAL A 104 -3.35 -4.22 -16.88
N LYS A 105 -3.55 -3.70 -15.67
CA LYS A 105 -2.47 -3.37 -14.74
C LYS A 105 -1.83 -4.60 -14.06
N LEU A 106 -2.43 -5.77 -14.16
CA LEU A 106 -1.98 -6.99 -13.49
C LEU A 106 -1.14 -7.85 -14.43
N ASP A 107 0.01 -8.31 -13.91
CA ASP A 107 0.86 -9.32 -14.55
C ASP A 107 1.40 -10.29 -13.50
N GLU A 108 2.24 -11.26 -13.92
CA GLU A 108 2.84 -12.26 -13.01
C GLU A 108 3.73 -11.66 -11.90
N LYS A 109 4.14 -10.39 -12.04
CA LYS A 109 4.99 -9.70 -11.08
C LYS A 109 4.21 -8.76 -10.14
N GLY A 110 2.88 -8.70 -10.24
CA GLY A 110 2.02 -7.84 -9.43
C GLY A 110 1.28 -6.75 -10.23
N CYS A 111 1.10 -5.56 -9.66
CA CYS A 111 0.42 -4.45 -10.29
C CYS A 111 1.41 -3.48 -10.94
N LYS A 112 1.14 -3.04 -12.17
CA LYS A 112 1.89 -1.99 -12.87
C LYS A 112 1.00 -0.78 -13.12
N GLY A 113 1.17 0.25 -12.32
CA GLY A 113 0.33 1.44 -12.24
C GLY A 113 -0.36 1.55 -10.89
N ALA A 114 -1.08 2.64 -10.66
CA ALA A 114 -1.78 2.87 -9.42
C ALA A 114 -2.95 1.89 -9.23
N PRO A 115 -3.05 1.18 -8.08
CA PRO A 115 -4.30 0.58 -7.65
C PRO A 115 -5.40 1.63 -7.52
N ASP A 116 -6.65 1.21 -7.54
CA ASP A 116 -7.77 2.12 -7.31
C ASP A 116 -7.88 2.52 -5.85
N PHE A 117 -7.60 1.58 -4.95
CA PHE A 117 -7.68 1.75 -3.50
C PHE A 117 -6.45 1.14 -2.83
N VAL A 118 -5.91 1.83 -1.84
CA VAL A 118 -4.76 1.37 -1.04
C VAL A 118 -5.08 1.52 0.44
N ILE A 119 -4.72 0.53 1.25
CA ILE A 119 -4.76 0.59 2.71
C ILE A 119 -3.36 0.28 3.25
N GLU A 120 -2.86 1.16 4.10
CA GLU A 120 -1.65 0.94 4.92
C GLU A 120 -2.05 0.89 6.40
N ILE A 121 -1.48 -0.06 7.13
CA ILE A 121 -1.71 -0.24 8.57
C ILE A 121 -0.43 0.15 9.30
N LEU A 122 -0.49 1.15 10.15
CA LEU A 122 0.68 1.63 10.87
C LEU A 122 1.19 0.60 11.86
N SER A 123 2.50 0.45 11.88
CA SER A 123 3.25 -0.31 12.88
C SER A 123 4.11 0.64 13.70
N PRO A 124 4.46 0.32 14.95
CA PRO A 124 5.34 1.15 15.77
C PRO A 124 6.69 1.49 15.13
N GLY A 125 7.14 0.69 14.16
CA GLY A 125 8.39 0.89 13.42
C GLY A 125 8.30 1.83 12.23
N ASN A 126 7.10 2.26 11.78
CA ASN A 126 6.98 3.17 10.65
C ASN A 126 7.55 4.54 10.98
N SER A 127 8.46 5.02 10.14
CA SER A 127 9.00 6.36 10.27
C SER A 127 8.04 7.40 9.69
N LYS A 128 8.03 8.63 10.26
CA LYS A 128 7.27 9.76 9.70
C LYS A 128 7.66 10.05 8.24
N LYS A 129 8.92 9.81 7.89
CA LYS A 129 9.42 9.99 6.53
C LYS A 129 8.79 8.97 5.58
N GLU A 130 8.80 7.69 5.95
CA GLU A 130 8.21 6.61 5.14
C GLU A 130 6.73 6.86 4.88
N MET A 131 5.98 7.21 5.92
CA MET A 131 4.55 7.54 5.79
C MET A 131 4.32 8.70 4.82
N ARG A 132 5.12 9.77 4.91
CA ARG A 132 5.03 10.91 4.01
C ARG A 132 5.41 10.51 2.58
N ASP A 133 6.50 9.77 2.41
CA ASP A 133 7.00 9.37 1.10
C ASP A 133 5.97 8.45 0.40
N LYS A 134 5.31 7.52 1.12
CA LYS A 134 4.21 6.68 0.61
C LYS A 134 2.98 7.51 0.23
N TYR A 135 2.57 8.43 1.08
CA TYR A 135 1.46 9.36 0.78
C TYR A 135 1.71 10.10 -0.54
N GLU A 136 2.91 10.68 -0.69
CA GLU A 136 3.27 11.45 -1.89
C GLU A 136 3.29 10.57 -3.15
N VAL A 137 3.88 9.37 -3.11
CA VAL A 137 3.94 8.51 -4.31
C VAL A 137 2.58 7.93 -4.68
N TYR A 138 1.69 7.67 -3.72
CA TYR A 138 0.31 7.25 -4.03
C TYR A 138 -0.50 8.39 -4.65
N GLU A 139 -0.35 9.62 -4.14
CA GLU A 139 -0.97 10.81 -4.71
C GLU A 139 -0.49 11.04 -6.14
N GLU A 140 0.83 11.10 -6.35
CA GLU A 140 1.46 11.31 -7.66
C GLU A 140 1.08 10.24 -8.69
N ALA A 141 0.96 8.99 -8.26
CA ALA A 141 0.58 7.88 -9.12
C ALA A 141 -0.91 7.88 -9.49
N GLY A 142 -1.74 8.59 -8.74
CA GLY A 142 -3.18 8.67 -9.00
C GLY A 142 -4.01 7.59 -8.31
N VAL A 143 -3.58 7.09 -7.16
CA VAL A 143 -4.44 6.25 -6.30
C VAL A 143 -5.69 7.04 -5.94
N ARG A 144 -6.87 6.48 -6.23
CA ARG A 144 -8.14 7.23 -6.11
C ARG A 144 -8.59 7.41 -4.68
N GLU A 145 -8.34 6.41 -3.83
CA GLU A 145 -8.64 6.45 -2.40
C GLU A 145 -7.54 5.75 -1.60
N TYR A 146 -7.06 6.39 -0.54
CA TYR A 146 -6.01 5.90 0.33
C TYR A 146 -6.45 5.95 1.78
N TRP A 147 -6.37 4.83 2.48
CA TRP A 147 -6.66 4.73 3.90
C TRP A 147 -5.38 4.45 4.68
N LEU A 148 -5.19 5.20 5.76
CA LEU A 148 -4.15 4.98 6.74
C LEU A 148 -4.79 4.55 8.06
N VAL A 149 -4.63 3.29 8.41
CA VAL A 149 -5.17 2.71 9.64
C VAL A 149 -4.14 2.83 10.74
N ASN A 150 -4.50 3.45 11.85
CA ASN A 150 -3.64 3.61 13.03
C ASN A 150 -4.18 2.76 14.18
N PRO A 151 -3.61 1.56 14.44
CA PRO A 151 -4.08 0.68 15.51
C PRO A 151 -3.92 1.31 16.89
N SER A 152 -2.82 2.03 17.16
CA SER A 152 -2.55 2.59 18.50
C SER A 152 -3.52 3.70 18.89
N GLU A 153 -4.06 4.43 17.93
CA GLU A 153 -5.07 5.49 18.14
C GLU A 153 -6.49 5.00 17.81
N LYS A 154 -6.63 3.75 17.35
CA LYS A 154 -7.87 3.16 16.86
C LYS A 154 -8.60 4.08 15.89
N ALA A 155 -7.87 4.61 14.93
CA ALA A 155 -8.35 5.63 13.99
C ALA A 155 -8.03 5.26 12.55
N VAL A 156 -8.87 5.72 11.63
CA VAL A 156 -8.68 5.61 10.19
C VAL A 156 -8.69 7.00 9.56
N PHE A 157 -7.64 7.29 8.81
CA PHE A 157 -7.50 8.50 8.02
C PHE A 157 -7.78 8.17 6.56
N ILE A 158 -8.73 8.87 5.95
CA ILE A 158 -9.15 8.64 4.57
C ILE A 158 -8.73 9.82 3.71
N TYR A 159 -8.09 9.52 2.59
CA TYR A 159 -7.65 10.49 1.61
C TYR A 159 -8.28 10.17 0.25
N LEU A 160 -8.90 11.16 -0.37
CA LEU A 160 -9.53 11.04 -1.69
C LEU A 160 -8.78 11.87 -2.70
N LEU A 161 -8.49 11.29 -3.86
CA LEU A 161 -7.86 12.03 -4.95
C LEU A 161 -8.85 13.01 -5.58
N SER A 162 -8.50 14.28 -5.55
CA SER A 162 -9.28 15.34 -6.20
C SER A 162 -9.08 15.32 -7.73
N LYS A 163 -9.91 16.10 -8.43
CA LYS A 163 -9.77 16.28 -9.90
C LYS A 163 -8.45 16.95 -10.30
N GLU A 164 -7.86 17.68 -9.38
CA GLU A 164 -6.56 18.36 -9.55
C GLU A 164 -5.37 17.41 -9.25
N GLY A 165 -5.64 16.13 -8.96
CA GLY A 165 -4.61 15.14 -8.67
C GLY A 165 -3.94 15.31 -7.30
N ARG A 166 -4.68 15.86 -6.31
CA ARG A 166 -4.19 16.05 -4.93
C ARG A 166 -5.09 15.32 -3.95
N PHE A 167 -4.49 14.69 -2.93
CA PHE A 167 -5.26 14.09 -1.87
C PHE A 167 -5.94 15.13 -0.99
N ILE A 168 -7.22 14.93 -0.76
CA ILE A 168 -8.02 15.66 0.23
C ILE A 168 -8.28 14.71 1.39
N GLY A 169 -7.74 15.06 2.57
CA GLY A 169 -8.00 14.30 3.80
C GLY A 169 -9.40 14.59 4.33
N LEU A 170 -10.10 13.55 4.70
CA LEU A 170 -11.38 13.64 5.41
C LEU A 170 -11.16 13.74 6.92
N GLN A 171 -12.21 14.06 7.67
CA GLN A 171 -12.16 14.00 9.13
C GLN A 171 -11.80 12.56 9.55
N PRO A 172 -10.80 12.37 10.44
CA PRO A 172 -10.45 11.05 10.95
C PRO A 172 -11.64 10.36 11.63
N LEU A 173 -11.75 9.06 11.42
CA LEU A 173 -12.78 8.22 12.01
C LEU A 173 -12.18 7.40 13.16
N THR A 174 -12.94 7.26 14.26
CA THR A 174 -12.55 6.51 15.45
C THR A 174 -13.35 5.20 15.60
N GLU A 175 -12.96 4.38 16.58
CA GLU A 175 -13.45 3.00 16.73
C GLU A 175 -14.98 2.83 16.84
N ASP A 176 -15.72 3.87 17.21
CA ASP A 176 -17.18 3.87 17.35
C ASP A 176 -17.93 4.20 16.04
N GLN A 177 -17.20 4.43 14.96
CA GLN A 177 -17.74 4.87 13.68
C GLN A 177 -17.65 3.78 12.60
N VAL A 178 -18.27 4.06 11.45
CA VAL A 178 -18.21 3.22 10.25
C VAL A 178 -17.41 3.95 9.18
N ALA A 179 -16.33 3.34 8.72
CA ALA A 179 -15.57 3.83 7.58
C ALA A 179 -16.27 3.41 6.28
N LYS A 180 -16.51 4.38 5.40
CA LYS A 180 -17.17 4.15 4.10
C LYS A 180 -16.19 4.45 2.98
N ALA A 181 -16.00 3.51 2.06
CA ALA A 181 -15.24 3.78 0.85
C ALA A 181 -16.04 4.67 -0.09
N HIS A 182 -15.42 5.75 -0.55
CA HIS A 182 -16.09 6.74 -1.39
C HIS A 182 -16.13 6.31 -2.86
N ILE A 183 -15.10 5.59 -3.31
CA ILE A 183 -15.05 5.08 -4.69
C ILE A 183 -15.77 3.75 -4.88
N PHE A 184 -16.21 3.10 -3.78
CA PHE A 184 -16.91 1.82 -3.79
C PHE A 184 -18.22 1.91 -2.99
N PRO A 185 -19.33 2.36 -3.60
CA PRO A 185 -20.60 2.52 -2.90
C PRO A 185 -21.06 1.24 -2.21
N GLY A 186 -21.38 1.34 -0.91
CA GLY A 186 -21.81 0.20 -0.08
C GLY A 186 -20.66 -0.63 0.52
N LEU A 187 -19.40 -0.29 0.29
CA LEU A 187 -18.30 -0.82 1.08
C LEU A 187 -18.19 -0.02 2.37
N GLU A 188 -18.58 -0.64 3.47
CA GLU A 188 -18.61 -0.07 4.80
C GLU A 188 -17.90 -1.00 5.79
N ILE A 189 -17.05 -0.46 6.63
CA ILE A 189 -16.27 -1.19 7.63
C ILE A 189 -16.58 -0.61 9.01
N ALA A 190 -17.19 -1.44 9.88
CA ALA A 190 -17.44 -1.09 11.28
C ALA A 190 -16.12 -1.11 12.05
N LEU A 191 -15.64 0.05 12.49
CA LEU A 191 -14.31 0.18 13.10
C LEU A 191 -14.22 -0.46 14.48
N ASN A 192 -15.34 -0.60 15.21
CA ASN A 192 -15.38 -1.34 16.46
C ASN A 192 -15.03 -2.83 16.26
N GLU A 193 -15.50 -3.45 15.17
CA GLU A 193 -15.16 -4.85 14.85
C GLU A 193 -13.71 -4.98 14.39
N LEU A 194 -13.19 -3.94 13.72
CA LEU A 194 -11.81 -3.91 13.24
C LEU A 194 -10.81 -3.81 14.41
N PHE A 195 -11.08 -2.92 15.38
CA PHE A 195 -10.13 -2.64 16.47
C PHE A 195 -10.37 -3.47 17.72
N ASN A 196 -11.60 -3.90 17.99
CA ASN A 196 -11.99 -4.67 19.18
C ASN A 196 -12.70 -5.98 18.77
N PRO A 197 -11.99 -6.96 18.21
CA PRO A 197 -12.61 -8.21 17.82
C PRO A 197 -13.23 -8.89 19.05
N VAL A 198 -14.41 -9.40 18.89
CA VAL A 198 -15.03 -10.27 19.90
C VAL A 198 -14.16 -11.54 19.97
N GLY A 199 -13.57 -11.78 21.15
CA GLY A 199 -12.75 -12.97 21.44
C GLY A 199 -13.58 -14.22 21.59
#